data_04dd221636a9e80899be665415d4cbd4
#
_entry.id   04dd221636a9e80899be665415d4cbd4
#
_cell.length_a   1.000
_cell.length_b   1.000
_cell.length_c   1.000
_cell.angle_alpha   90.00
_cell.angle_beta   90.00
_cell.angle_gamma   90.00
#
_symmetry.space_group_name_H-M   'P 1'
#
loop_
_entity.id
_entity.type
_entity.pdbx_description
1 polymer ?
#
loop_
_entity_poly.entity_id
_entity_poly.type
_entity_poly.pdbx_seq_one_letter_code
_entity_poly.pdbx_strand_id
1 'polypeptide(L)'
;TETATVTWIQVALLVYLAGIVFFAFRNVYSLVRLLMLLKSGKKEDIGSYLPGRKERVTLIVHNCDIAPFSWMKFVVISEKDLKENGEEILTHEYAHIRKRHSIDLLIADICIFFQWFNPASWLLKQELQNIHEFEADESVIAQGIDAKKYQLLLIKKAVGTRLYSMANSFNHSSLKKRITMMLKKKSNP
;
A
#
# COMPACT_ATOMS: atom_id res chain seq x y z
N THR A 1 56.16 8.21 1.02
CA THR A 1 54.72 8.37 0.82
C THR A 1 54.14 6.98 0.70
N GLU A 2 53.54 6.43 1.80
CA GLU A 2 52.78 5.20 1.75
C GLU A 2 51.52 5.44 0.89
N THR A 3 51.46 4.77 -0.22
CA THR A 3 50.27 4.69 -1.04
C THR A 3 49.25 3.83 -0.29
N ALA A 4 48.20 4.42 0.26
CA ALA A 4 47.13 3.69 0.92
C ALA A 4 46.47 2.73 -0.11
N THR A 5 46.81 1.44 0.00
CA THR A 5 46.16 0.40 -0.84
C THR A 5 44.74 0.22 -0.36
N VAL A 6 43.77 0.62 -1.19
CA VAL A 6 42.33 0.42 -0.91
C VAL A 6 42.08 -1.09 -0.88
N THR A 7 41.68 -1.62 0.27
CA THR A 7 41.35 -3.04 0.42
C THR A 7 39.94 -3.33 -0.12
N TRP A 8 39.68 -4.55 -0.58
CA TRP A 8 38.36 -4.98 -1.04
C TRP A 8 37.26 -4.77 0.02
N ILE A 9 37.61 -4.85 1.29
CA ILE A 9 36.71 -4.59 2.43
C ILE A 9 36.28 -3.12 2.45
N GLN A 10 37.19 -2.19 2.22
CA GLN A 10 36.90 -0.76 2.18
C GLN A 10 35.98 -0.44 0.98
N VAL A 11 36.21 -1.04 -0.19
CA VAL A 11 35.36 -0.90 -1.35
C VAL A 11 33.94 -1.43 -1.06
N ALA A 12 33.83 -2.62 -0.49
CA ALA A 12 32.53 -3.20 -0.12
C ALA A 12 31.76 -2.32 0.88
N LEU A 13 32.46 -1.80 1.88
CA LEU A 13 31.87 -0.88 2.85
C LEU A 13 31.38 0.42 2.20
N LEU A 14 32.16 1.01 1.31
CA LEU A 14 31.78 2.21 0.59
C LEU A 14 30.54 1.98 -0.29
N VAL A 15 30.47 0.85 -0.99
CA VAL A 15 29.29 0.48 -1.80
C VAL A 15 28.05 0.31 -0.90
N TYR A 16 28.21 -0.37 0.23
CA TYR A 16 27.13 -0.55 1.20
C TYR A 16 26.61 0.79 1.75
N LEU A 17 27.51 1.68 2.17
CA LEU A 17 27.14 3.01 2.67
C LEU A 17 26.51 3.88 1.58
N ALA A 18 27.03 3.84 0.37
CA ALA A 18 26.42 4.55 -0.77
C ALA A 18 24.98 4.07 -1.03
N GLY A 19 24.71 2.75 -0.95
CA GLY A 19 23.38 2.20 -1.02
C GLY A 19 22.46 2.72 0.10
N ILE A 20 22.93 2.73 1.35
CA ILE A 20 22.15 3.28 2.48
C ILE A 20 21.79 4.75 2.22
N VAL A 21 22.75 5.58 1.82
CA VAL A 21 22.52 6.99 1.51
C VAL A 21 21.50 7.15 0.39
N PHE A 22 21.61 6.39 -0.69
CA PHE A 22 20.65 6.41 -1.80
C PHE A 22 19.23 6.06 -1.32
N PHE A 23 19.06 4.97 -0.55
CA PHE A 23 17.76 4.58 -0.04
C PHE A 23 17.22 5.56 1.00
N ALA A 24 18.07 6.20 1.80
CA ALA A 24 17.66 7.27 2.72
C ALA A 24 17.04 8.44 1.95
N PHE A 25 17.72 8.95 0.92
CA PHE A 25 17.20 10.03 0.07
C PHE A 25 15.88 9.64 -0.59
N ARG A 26 15.79 8.44 -1.16
CA ARG A 26 14.56 7.94 -1.77
C ARG A 26 13.40 7.91 -0.77
N ASN A 27 13.61 7.41 0.44
CA ASN A 27 12.59 7.31 1.47
C ASN A 27 12.14 8.69 1.97
N VAL A 28 13.09 9.59 2.20
CA VAL A 28 12.77 10.99 2.58
C VAL A 28 11.96 11.69 1.48
N TYR A 29 12.38 11.55 0.22
CA TYR A 29 11.66 12.12 -0.91
C TYR A 29 10.22 11.56 -1.01
N SER A 30 10.06 10.25 -0.86
CA SER A 30 8.74 9.59 -0.86
C SER A 30 7.85 10.09 0.29
N LEU A 31 8.43 10.23 1.49
CA LEU A 31 7.72 10.75 2.67
C LEU A 31 7.27 12.20 2.46
N VAL A 32 8.15 13.06 1.94
CA VAL A 32 7.83 14.46 1.64
C VAL A 32 6.67 14.55 0.64
N ARG A 33 6.72 13.76 -0.44
CA ARG A 33 5.61 13.68 -1.42
C ARG A 33 4.30 13.23 -0.79
N LEU A 34 4.36 12.20 0.05
CA LEU A 34 3.19 11.72 0.78
C LEU A 34 2.60 12.83 1.68
N LEU A 35 3.44 13.49 2.47
CA LEU A 35 3.00 14.58 3.34
C LEU A 35 2.40 15.77 2.57
N MET A 36 2.96 16.12 1.41
CA MET A 36 2.38 17.14 0.53
C MET A 36 0.99 16.71 0.02
N LEU A 37 0.85 15.44 -0.41
CA LEU A 37 -0.42 14.91 -0.87
C LEU A 37 -1.47 14.92 0.25
N LEU A 38 -1.11 14.53 1.48
CA LEU A 38 -2.01 14.55 2.63
C LEU A 38 -2.43 15.97 3.05
N LYS A 39 -1.65 17.00 2.68
CA LYS A 39 -1.98 18.41 2.97
C LYS A 39 -2.84 19.06 1.89
N SER A 40 -2.79 18.59 0.64
CA SER A 40 -3.40 19.25 -0.51
C SER A 40 -4.87 18.90 -0.73
N GLY A 41 -5.40 17.82 -0.12
CA GLY A 41 -6.78 17.39 -0.27
C GLY A 41 -7.73 18.03 0.75
N LYS A 42 -9.04 17.94 0.46
CA LYS A 42 -10.10 18.34 1.37
C LYS A 42 -10.22 17.30 2.48
N LYS A 43 -10.14 17.74 3.73
CA LYS A 43 -10.25 16.86 4.89
C LYS A 43 -11.69 16.72 5.33
N GLU A 44 -12.13 15.48 5.49
CA GLU A 44 -13.45 15.11 5.97
C GLU A 44 -13.32 14.03 7.06
N ASP A 45 -14.38 13.82 7.84
CA ASP A 45 -14.41 12.70 8.79
C ASP A 45 -15.00 11.46 8.11
N ILE A 46 -14.30 10.33 8.21
CA ILE A 46 -14.78 9.07 7.64
C ILE A 46 -16.12 8.60 8.27
N GLY A 47 -16.40 9.04 9.49
CA GLY A 47 -17.63 8.74 10.21
C GLY A 47 -18.89 9.17 9.46
N SER A 48 -18.82 10.17 8.59
CA SER A 48 -19.92 10.61 7.75
C SER A 48 -20.30 9.59 6.66
N TYR A 49 -19.34 8.74 6.26
CA TYR A 49 -19.51 7.73 5.20
C TYR A 49 -19.62 6.30 5.76
N LEU A 50 -18.95 6.04 6.89
CA LEU A 50 -18.95 4.74 7.55
C LEU A 50 -19.35 4.91 9.03
N PRO A 51 -20.65 5.00 9.34
CA PRO A 51 -21.11 5.19 10.71
C PRO A 51 -20.79 4.00 11.63
N GLY A 52 -20.60 4.26 12.92
CA GLY A 52 -20.35 3.23 13.92
C GLY A 52 -18.88 2.79 14.07
N ARG A 53 -17.95 3.47 13.40
CA ARG A 53 -16.50 3.20 13.55
C ARG A 53 -15.95 3.89 14.79
N LYS A 54 -15.14 3.15 15.59
CA LYS A 54 -14.58 3.66 16.86
C LYS A 54 -13.31 4.50 16.66
N GLU A 55 -12.61 4.35 15.56
CA GLU A 55 -11.32 4.98 15.33
C GLU A 55 -11.50 6.31 14.58
N ARG A 56 -10.80 7.34 15.05
CA ARG A 56 -10.73 8.63 14.33
C ARG A 56 -9.84 8.51 13.13
N VAL A 57 -10.43 8.43 11.95
CA VAL A 57 -9.76 8.37 10.66
C VAL A 57 -10.10 9.63 9.87
N THR A 58 -9.09 10.29 9.36
CA THR A 58 -9.26 11.48 8.51
C THR A 58 -9.31 11.05 7.05
N LEU A 59 -10.43 11.32 6.41
CA LEU A 59 -10.62 11.15 4.97
C LEU A 59 -10.06 12.37 4.23
N ILE A 60 -9.27 12.15 3.19
CA ILE A 60 -8.70 13.19 2.34
C ILE A 60 -9.21 12.98 0.92
N VAL A 61 -10.07 13.88 0.48
CA VAL A 61 -10.70 13.82 -0.84
C VAL A 61 -9.97 14.73 -1.81
N HIS A 62 -9.60 14.18 -2.96
CA HIS A 62 -8.96 14.89 -4.05
C HIS A 62 -9.86 14.97 -5.29
N ASN A 63 -9.83 16.10 -5.98
CA ASN A 63 -10.57 16.29 -7.24
C ASN A 63 -9.90 15.60 -8.44
N CYS A 64 -8.62 15.23 -8.32
CA CYS A 64 -7.89 14.51 -9.36
C CYS A 64 -8.05 12.99 -9.21
N ASP A 65 -7.89 12.26 -10.32
CA ASP A 65 -7.96 10.80 -10.34
C ASP A 65 -6.72 10.20 -9.67
N ILE A 66 -6.86 9.89 -8.38
CA ILE A 66 -5.82 9.29 -7.55
C ILE A 66 -6.32 7.91 -7.12
N ALA A 67 -5.46 6.90 -7.24
CA ALA A 67 -5.76 5.59 -6.67
C ALA A 67 -5.97 5.71 -5.15
N PRO A 68 -7.04 5.14 -4.59
CA PRO A 68 -7.27 5.16 -3.17
C PRO A 68 -6.16 4.41 -2.42
N PHE A 69 -5.81 4.92 -1.27
CA PHE A 69 -4.89 4.26 -0.34
C PHE A 69 -5.09 4.76 1.09
N SER A 70 -4.59 3.98 2.04
CA SER A 70 -4.56 4.34 3.45
C SER A 70 -3.14 4.40 4.01
N TRP A 71 -2.90 5.35 4.89
CA TRP A 71 -1.63 5.48 5.60
C TRP A 71 -1.86 5.97 7.03
N MET A 72 -1.42 5.17 8.02
CA MET A 72 -1.61 5.43 9.45
C MET A 72 -3.08 5.70 9.81
N LYS A 73 -3.50 6.96 9.93
CA LYS A 73 -4.86 7.42 10.27
C LYS A 73 -5.55 8.17 9.12
N PHE A 74 -4.95 8.15 7.94
CA PHE A 74 -5.44 8.87 6.78
C PHE A 74 -5.91 7.89 5.70
N VAL A 75 -7.05 8.17 5.11
CA VAL A 75 -7.51 7.55 3.86
C VAL A 75 -7.53 8.60 2.78
N VAL A 76 -6.92 8.33 1.66
CA VAL A 76 -6.92 9.21 0.49
C VAL A 76 -7.78 8.58 -0.59
N ILE A 77 -8.68 9.38 -1.19
CA ILE A 77 -9.60 8.91 -2.24
C ILE A 77 -9.88 10.04 -3.24
N SER A 78 -10.18 9.68 -4.48
CA SER A 78 -10.70 10.65 -5.46
C SER A 78 -12.19 10.94 -5.21
N GLU A 79 -12.65 12.15 -5.53
CA GLU A 79 -14.06 12.51 -5.43
C GLU A 79 -14.95 11.60 -6.30
N LYS A 80 -14.45 11.18 -7.46
CA LYS A 80 -15.12 10.24 -8.35
C LYS A 80 -15.33 8.88 -7.68
N ASP A 81 -14.28 8.30 -7.13
CA ASP A 81 -14.32 7.00 -6.45
C ASP A 81 -15.24 7.03 -5.23
N LEU A 82 -15.21 8.13 -4.49
CA LEU A 82 -16.05 8.33 -3.33
C LEU A 82 -17.53 8.33 -3.70
N LYS A 83 -17.90 8.94 -4.83
CA LYS A 83 -19.29 8.98 -5.31
C LYS A 83 -19.75 7.67 -5.94
N GLU A 84 -18.87 6.98 -6.69
CA GLU A 84 -19.25 5.78 -7.43
C GLU A 84 -19.26 4.51 -6.57
N ASN A 85 -18.23 4.33 -5.70
CA ASN A 85 -18.01 3.09 -4.95
C ASN A 85 -17.39 3.38 -3.56
N GLY A 86 -17.85 4.46 -2.91
CA GLY A 86 -17.25 4.96 -1.67
C GLY A 86 -17.31 3.93 -0.54
N GLU A 87 -18.43 3.25 -0.36
CA GLU A 87 -18.60 2.28 0.73
C GLU A 87 -17.62 1.12 0.65
N GLU A 88 -17.51 0.49 -0.52
CA GLU A 88 -16.62 -0.65 -0.73
C GLU A 88 -15.15 -0.26 -0.55
N ILE A 89 -14.76 0.89 -1.14
CA ILE A 89 -13.38 1.37 -1.09
C ILE A 89 -13.01 1.81 0.31
N LEU A 90 -13.85 2.63 0.97
CA LEU A 90 -13.57 3.10 2.32
C LEU A 90 -13.55 1.96 3.33
N THR A 91 -14.37 0.93 3.16
CA THR A 91 -14.36 -0.26 3.99
C THR A 91 -13.04 -1.03 3.86
N HIS A 92 -12.51 -1.17 2.64
CA HIS A 92 -11.22 -1.76 2.36
C HIS A 92 -10.08 -0.97 3.01
N GLU A 93 -10.01 0.34 2.75
CA GLU A 93 -8.97 1.21 3.30
C GLU A 93 -9.02 1.32 4.83
N TYR A 94 -10.22 1.33 5.39
CA TYR A 94 -10.40 1.30 6.85
C TYR A 94 -9.87 0.00 7.47
N ALA A 95 -10.02 -1.14 6.78
CA ALA A 95 -9.47 -2.42 7.25
C ALA A 95 -7.93 -2.36 7.38
N HIS A 96 -7.22 -1.74 6.43
CA HIS A 96 -5.78 -1.52 6.53
C HIS A 96 -5.39 -0.70 7.77
N ILE A 97 -6.16 0.35 8.08
CA ILE A 97 -5.90 1.19 9.27
C ILE A 97 -6.15 0.39 10.55
N ARG A 98 -7.30 -0.29 10.65
CA ARG A 98 -7.69 -1.07 11.83
C ARG A 98 -6.69 -2.18 12.15
N LYS A 99 -6.17 -2.84 11.12
CA LYS A 99 -5.17 -3.91 11.24
C LYS A 99 -3.73 -3.38 11.32
N ARG A 100 -3.53 -2.05 11.24
CA ARG A 100 -2.23 -1.38 11.35
C ARG A 100 -1.21 -1.80 10.28
N HIS A 101 -1.66 -2.17 9.10
CA HIS A 101 -0.80 -2.62 7.99
C HIS A 101 0.31 -1.63 7.63
N SER A 102 0.07 -0.32 7.84
CA SER A 102 1.10 0.70 7.63
C SER A 102 2.31 0.53 8.56
N ILE A 103 2.14 0.00 9.77
CA ILE A 103 3.24 -0.25 10.71
C ILE A 103 4.07 -1.44 10.23
N ASP A 104 3.41 -2.52 9.81
CA ASP A 104 4.10 -3.71 9.31
C ASP A 104 4.95 -3.38 8.07
N LEU A 105 4.38 -2.58 7.15
CA LEU A 105 5.12 -2.13 5.97
C LEU A 105 6.28 -1.19 6.33
N LEU A 106 6.13 -0.34 7.35
CA LEU A 106 7.22 0.51 7.83
C LEU A 106 8.37 -0.34 8.39
N ILE A 107 8.06 -1.40 9.16
CA ILE A 107 9.08 -2.33 9.67
C ILE A 107 9.78 -3.04 8.51
N ALA A 108 9.01 -3.52 7.52
CA ALA A 108 9.58 -4.14 6.32
C ALA A 108 10.49 -3.16 5.54
N ASP A 109 10.10 -1.88 5.44
CA ASP A 109 10.91 -0.85 4.78
C ASP A 109 12.21 -0.55 5.55
N ILE A 110 12.18 -0.58 6.89
CA ILE A 110 13.38 -0.48 7.73
C ILE A 110 14.31 -1.68 7.49
N CYS A 111 13.78 -2.90 7.42
CA CYS A 111 14.59 -4.08 7.08
C CYS A 111 15.24 -3.96 5.70
N ILE A 112 14.48 -3.52 4.68
CA ILE A 112 15.00 -3.30 3.33
C ILE A 112 16.05 -2.17 3.33
N PHE A 113 15.88 -1.14 4.12
CA PHE A 113 16.86 -0.04 4.21
C PHE A 113 18.25 -0.54 4.59
N PHE A 114 18.34 -1.45 5.56
CA PHE A 114 19.62 -2.04 5.96
C PHE A 114 20.08 -3.20 5.07
N GLN A 115 19.13 -3.92 4.47
CA GLN A 115 19.37 -5.08 3.62
C GLN A 115 19.01 -4.83 2.15
N TRP A 116 19.26 -3.62 1.66
CA TRP A 116 18.85 -3.20 0.32
C TRP A 116 19.37 -4.12 -0.80
N PHE A 117 20.52 -4.76 -0.59
CA PHE A 117 21.14 -5.71 -1.49
C PHE A 117 20.56 -7.13 -1.41
N ASN A 118 19.73 -7.43 -0.41
CA ASN A 118 19.16 -8.76 -0.18
C ASN A 118 17.79 -8.89 -0.87
N PRO A 119 17.65 -9.70 -1.94
CA PRO A 119 16.39 -9.87 -2.65
C PRO A 119 15.30 -10.50 -1.77
N ALA A 120 15.66 -11.31 -0.77
CA ALA A 120 14.69 -11.93 0.13
C ALA A 120 13.88 -10.90 0.94
N SER A 121 14.49 -9.77 1.33
CA SER A 121 13.79 -8.69 2.03
C SER A 121 12.70 -8.05 1.18
N TRP A 122 12.95 -7.91 -0.12
CA TRP A 122 11.97 -7.38 -1.09
C TRP A 122 10.83 -8.36 -1.34
N LEU A 123 11.13 -9.64 -1.47
CA LEU A 123 10.13 -10.71 -1.62
C LEU A 123 9.26 -10.82 -0.36
N LEU A 124 9.86 -10.76 0.82
CA LEU A 124 9.11 -10.75 2.08
C LEU A 124 8.11 -9.59 2.14
N LYS A 125 8.53 -8.36 1.80
CA LYS A 125 7.64 -7.21 1.76
C LYS A 125 6.50 -7.42 0.75
N GLN A 126 6.79 -7.98 -0.41
CA GLN A 126 5.77 -8.25 -1.43
C GLN A 126 4.72 -9.26 -0.94
N GLU A 127 5.14 -10.35 -0.29
CA GLU A 127 4.19 -11.33 0.26
C GLU A 127 3.41 -10.77 1.45
N LEU A 128 4.04 -9.94 2.29
CA LEU A 128 3.35 -9.21 3.36
C LEU A 128 2.25 -8.30 2.79
N GLN A 129 2.52 -7.56 1.72
CA GLN A 129 1.52 -6.75 1.03
C GLN A 129 0.37 -7.62 0.49
N ASN A 130 0.65 -8.78 -0.11
CA ASN A 130 -0.38 -9.70 -0.59
C ASN A 130 -1.30 -10.16 0.57
N ILE A 131 -0.72 -10.50 1.74
CA ILE A 131 -1.49 -10.90 2.92
C ILE A 131 -2.40 -9.76 3.39
N HIS A 132 -1.88 -8.54 3.46
CA HIS A 132 -2.64 -7.35 3.84
C HIS A 132 -3.84 -7.11 2.92
N GLU A 133 -3.66 -7.31 1.60
CA GLU A 133 -4.75 -7.21 0.64
C GLU A 133 -5.83 -8.29 0.88
N PHE A 134 -5.42 -9.54 1.14
CA PHE A 134 -6.39 -10.61 1.43
C PHE A 134 -7.19 -10.32 2.70
N GLU A 135 -6.55 -9.82 3.74
CA GLU A 135 -7.20 -9.45 4.99
C GLU A 135 -8.15 -8.25 4.86
N ALA A 136 -7.79 -7.29 4.03
CA ALA A 136 -8.66 -6.15 3.74
C ALA A 136 -9.88 -6.60 2.91
N ASP A 137 -9.69 -7.43 1.88
CA ASP A 137 -10.76 -8.01 1.08
C ASP A 137 -11.73 -8.85 1.93
N GLU A 138 -11.19 -9.69 2.82
CA GLU A 138 -12.01 -10.45 3.77
C GLU A 138 -12.86 -9.54 4.66
N SER A 139 -12.29 -8.41 5.09
CA SER A 139 -13.00 -7.43 5.91
C SER A 139 -14.17 -6.78 5.16
N VAL A 140 -14.04 -6.56 3.86
CA VAL A 140 -15.13 -6.04 3.00
C VAL A 140 -16.26 -7.05 2.89
N ILE A 141 -15.93 -8.31 2.59
CA ILE A 141 -16.91 -9.39 2.44
C ILE A 141 -17.62 -9.69 3.78
N ALA A 142 -16.87 -9.69 4.89
CA ALA A 142 -17.41 -9.93 6.23
C ALA A 142 -18.42 -8.87 6.69
N GLN A 143 -18.43 -7.68 6.09
CA GLN A 143 -19.42 -6.63 6.34
C GLN A 143 -20.70 -6.76 5.51
N GLY A 144 -20.83 -7.84 4.72
CA GLY A 144 -22.02 -8.12 3.92
C GLY A 144 -22.03 -7.47 2.53
N ILE A 145 -20.92 -6.84 2.11
CA ILE A 145 -20.78 -6.31 0.75
C ILE A 145 -20.76 -7.49 -0.23
N ASP A 146 -21.53 -7.38 -1.32
CA ASP A 146 -21.62 -8.42 -2.34
C ASP A 146 -20.24 -8.71 -2.95
N ALA A 147 -19.77 -9.95 -2.78
CA ALA A 147 -18.45 -10.38 -3.23
C ALA A 147 -18.27 -10.23 -4.75
N LYS A 148 -19.33 -10.50 -5.56
CA LYS A 148 -19.25 -10.38 -7.02
C LYS A 148 -19.14 -8.92 -7.44
N LYS A 149 -19.94 -8.03 -6.84
CA LYS A 149 -19.89 -6.59 -7.08
C LYS A 149 -18.50 -6.05 -6.73
N TYR A 150 -17.95 -6.44 -5.59
CA TYR A 150 -16.62 -6.01 -5.14
C TYR A 150 -15.50 -6.55 -6.06
N GLN A 151 -15.56 -7.82 -6.49
CA GLN A 151 -14.59 -8.37 -7.46
C GLN A 151 -14.61 -7.61 -8.80
N LEU A 152 -15.81 -7.29 -9.31
CA LEU A 152 -15.96 -6.49 -10.53
C LEU A 152 -15.36 -5.08 -10.37
N LEU A 153 -15.53 -4.46 -9.20
CA LEU A 153 -14.90 -3.18 -8.88
C LEU A 153 -13.36 -3.27 -8.95
N LEU A 154 -12.77 -4.31 -8.35
CA LEU A 154 -11.32 -4.53 -8.40
C LEU A 154 -10.82 -4.73 -9.83
N ILE A 155 -11.54 -5.51 -10.64
CA ILE A 155 -11.23 -5.72 -12.05
C ILE A 155 -11.33 -4.41 -12.84
N LYS A 156 -12.43 -3.64 -12.67
CA LYS A 156 -12.63 -2.34 -13.32
C LYS A 156 -11.49 -1.37 -13.02
N LYS A 157 -11.07 -1.30 -11.75
CA LYS A 157 -9.94 -0.46 -11.34
C LYS A 157 -8.62 -0.91 -11.96
N ALA A 158 -8.34 -2.20 -11.96
CA ALA A 158 -7.12 -2.74 -12.57
C ALA A 158 -7.07 -2.52 -14.10
N VAL A 159 -8.20 -2.56 -14.79
CA VAL A 159 -8.28 -2.27 -16.23
C VAL A 159 -8.15 -0.76 -16.49
N GLY A 160 -8.79 0.08 -15.67
CA GLY A 160 -8.72 1.54 -15.81
C GLY A 160 -7.30 2.08 -15.67
N THR A 161 -6.50 1.53 -14.77
CA THR A 161 -5.09 1.90 -14.59
C THR A 161 -4.19 1.44 -15.75
N ARG A 162 -4.60 0.46 -16.56
CA ARG A 162 -3.82 -0.07 -17.70
C ARG A 162 -3.65 0.90 -18.85
N LEU A 163 -4.59 1.78 -19.08
CA LEU A 163 -4.50 2.75 -20.17
C LEU A 163 -3.33 3.75 -19.97
N TYR A 164 -2.75 3.79 -18.77
CA TYR A 164 -1.69 4.73 -18.40
C TYR A 164 -0.32 4.08 -18.10
N SER A 165 -0.18 2.74 -18.07
CA SER A 165 1.12 2.13 -17.71
C SER A 165 1.37 0.79 -18.38
N MET A 166 2.41 0.74 -19.23
CA MET A 166 2.94 -0.52 -19.82
C MET A 166 3.70 -1.40 -18.80
N ALA A 167 3.87 -0.97 -17.55
CA ALA A 167 4.66 -1.65 -16.52
C ALA A 167 3.88 -2.67 -15.66
N ASN A 168 2.62 -2.97 -15.97
CA ASN A 168 1.69 -3.64 -15.04
C ASN A 168 1.58 -5.16 -15.15
N SER A 169 2.59 -5.86 -15.67
CA SER A 169 2.61 -7.34 -15.69
C SER A 169 2.50 -7.96 -14.29
N PHE A 170 3.10 -7.32 -13.27
CA PHE A 170 3.07 -7.79 -11.88
C PHE A 170 1.72 -7.61 -11.17
N ASN A 171 0.93 -6.62 -11.56
CA ASN A 171 -0.36 -6.32 -10.93
C ASN A 171 -1.45 -7.39 -11.22
N HIS A 172 -1.31 -8.13 -12.32
CA HIS A 172 -2.22 -9.22 -12.68
C HIS A 172 -2.13 -10.42 -11.73
N SER A 173 -0.92 -10.76 -11.31
CA SER A 173 -0.67 -11.88 -10.39
C SER A 173 -1.33 -11.60 -9.04
N SER A 174 -1.20 -10.39 -8.51
CA SER A 174 -1.80 -9.98 -7.24
C SER A 174 -3.33 -9.98 -7.31
N LEU A 175 -3.93 -9.36 -8.33
CA LEU A 175 -5.39 -9.34 -8.50
C LEU A 175 -5.97 -10.75 -8.64
N LYS A 176 -5.34 -11.63 -9.43
CA LYS A 176 -5.77 -13.03 -9.56
C LYS A 176 -5.71 -13.76 -8.21
N LYS A 177 -4.64 -13.57 -7.43
CA LYS A 177 -4.50 -14.14 -6.09
C LYS A 177 -5.64 -13.64 -5.18
N ARG A 178 -5.94 -12.34 -5.16
CA ARG A 178 -7.04 -11.75 -4.37
C ARG A 178 -8.40 -12.37 -4.72
N ILE A 179 -8.77 -12.40 -6.00
CA ILE A 179 -10.04 -12.99 -6.46
C ILE A 179 -10.12 -14.47 -6.06
N THR A 180 -9.04 -15.22 -6.26
CA THR A 180 -8.99 -16.64 -5.88
C THR A 180 -9.15 -16.84 -4.38
N MET A 181 -8.54 -15.99 -3.55
CA MET A 181 -8.65 -16.08 -2.08
C MET A 181 -10.06 -15.76 -1.59
N MET A 182 -10.74 -14.78 -2.18
CA MET A 182 -12.15 -14.49 -1.85
C MET A 182 -13.11 -15.63 -2.18
N LEU A 183 -12.77 -16.49 -3.15
CA LEU A 183 -13.58 -17.65 -3.54
C LEU A 183 -13.31 -18.90 -2.67
N LYS A 184 -12.19 -18.93 -1.94
CA LYS A 184 -11.89 -20.07 -1.04
C LYS A 184 -12.82 -20.03 0.17
N LYS A 185 -13.46 -21.17 0.47
CA LYS A 185 -14.14 -21.36 1.76
C LYS A 185 -13.10 -21.24 2.89
N LYS A 186 -13.49 -20.59 4.00
CA LYS A 186 -12.65 -20.61 5.21
C LYS A 186 -12.27 -22.04 5.55
N SER A 187 -10.99 -22.32 5.65
CA SER A 187 -10.51 -23.55 6.25
C SER A 187 -10.91 -23.50 7.73
N ASN A 188 -11.70 -24.46 8.19
CA ASN A 188 -11.94 -24.63 9.63
C ASN A 188 -10.58 -24.95 10.27
N PRO A 189 -10.25 -24.33 11.43
CA PRO A 189 -9.05 -24.65 12.20
C PRO A 189 -9.11 -26.08 12.72
#